data_d1094c23379e3d2ee8000e5f42356d9b
#
_entry.id   d1094c23379e3d2ee8000e5f42356d9b
#
_cell.length_a   1.000
_cell.length_b   1.000
_cell.length_c   1.000
_cell.angle_alpha   90.00
_cell.angle_beta   90.00
_cell.angle_gamma   90.00
#
_symmetry.space_group_name_H-M   'P 1'
#
loop_
_entity.id
_entity.type
_entity.pdbx_description
1 polymer ?
#
loop_
_entity_poly.entity_id
_entity_poly.type
_entity_poly.pdbx_seq_one_letter_code
_entity_poly.pdbx_strand_id
1 'polypeptide(L)'
;MASEMRNNAECEYLEWDSEFFGRRIARAKISRLTDQLAGRIEEWCALERIECLYFLADSTDQVTTRVAQSRGFRFVDARLTFERSRERGEIREAHGLAFRDAEERDIPALREIARNAHRDSRFYYDGRFTKRQCEELYETWIEKSCRGWAKKVFVAVTGAGVEG
;
A
#
# COMPACT_ATOMS: atom_id res chain seq x y z
N MET A 1 -0.51 0.72 -28.15
CA MET A 1 0.11 2.06 -28.08
C MET A 1 -0.37 2.94 -26.92
N ALA A 2 -1.45 2.64 -26.21
CA ALA A 2 -1.92 3.44 -25.08
C ALA A 2 -1.19 3.16 -23.73
N SER A 3 -0.46 2.04 -23.60
CA SER A 3 0.21 1.64 -22.35
C SER A 3 1.60 2.25 -22.16
N GLU A 4 2.30 2.61 -23.25
CA GLU A 4 3.68 3.11 -23.17
C GLU A 4 3.78 4.56 -22.73
N MET A 5 2.76 5.39 -22.94
CA MET A 5 2.75 6.80 -22.53
C MET A 5 2.39 7.01 -21.05
N ARG A 6 1.82 6.01 -20.37
CA ARG A 6 1.41 6.09 -18.96
C ARG A 6 2.52 5.88 -17.94
N ASN A 7 3.70 5.47 -18.39
CA ASN A 7 4.86 5.24 -17.55
C ASN A 7 6.08 5.96 -18.12
N ASN A 8 6.92 6.49 -17.24
CA ASN A 8 8.22 7.03 -17.60
C ASN A 8 9.31 6.49 -16.66
N ALA A 9 10.54 7.02 -16.75
CA ALA A 9 11.64 6.59 -15.89
C ALA A 9 11.35 6.86 -14.40
N GLU A 10 10.72 7.99 -14.10
CA GLU A 10 10.47 8.49 -12.76
C GLU A 10 9.13 8.08 -12.15
N CYS A 11 8.11 7.80 -12.97
CA CYS A 11 6.74 7.58 -12.52
C CYS A 11 6.10 6.35 -13.17
N GLU A 12 5.15 5.76 -12.43
CA GLU A 12 4.35 4.62 -12.87
C GLU A 12 2.87 4.90 -12.59
N TYR A 13 2.04 4.73 -13.60
CA TYR A 13 0.60 4.77 -13.46
C TYR A 13 0.11 3.49 -12.79
N LEU A 14 -0.71 3.63 -11.76
CA LEU A 14 -1.26 2.51 -10.99
C LEU A 14 -2.65 2.16 -11.52
N GLU A 15 -2.70 1.27 -12.50
CA GLU A 15 -3.93 0.93 -13.22
C GLU A 15 -5.00 0.37 -12.27
N TRP A 16 -4.64 -0.63 -11.47
CA TRP A 16 -5.58 -1.25 -10.54
C TRP A 16 -6.11 -0.27 -9.49
N ASP A 17 -5.22 0.53 -8.86
CA ASP A 17 -5.64 1.55 -7.90
C ASP A 17 -6.54 2.60 -8.56
N SER A 18 -6.21 2.99 -9.79
CA SER A 18 -6.98 3.99 -10.53
C SER A 18 -8.38 3.50 -10.87
N GLU A 19 -8.53 2.27 -11.30
CA GLU A 19 -9.82 1.64 -11.56
C GLU A 19 -10.64 1.47 -10.28
N PHE A 20 -9.99 1.00 -9.21
CA PHE A 20 -10.65 0.76 -7.94
C PHE A 20 -11.22 2.05 -7.32
N PHE A 21 -10.42 3.12 -7.30
CA PHE A 21 -10.83 4.40 -6.71
C PHE A 21 -11.59 5.33 -7.67
N GLY A 22 -11.67 4.98 -8.97
CA GLY A 22 -12.26 5.85 -9.99
C GLY A 22 -11.49 7.16 -10.18
N ARG A 23 -10.16 7.14 -10.01
CA ARG A 23 -9.30 8.31 -9.95
C ARG A 23 -7.93 7.97 -10.55
N ARG A 24 -7.33 8.88 -11.30
CA ARG A 24 -6.02 8.63 -11.90
C ARG A 24 -4.91 8.70 -10.85
N ILE A 25 -4.36 7.55 -10.51
CA ILE A 25 -3.36 7.39 -9.45
C ILE A 25 -2.04 6.93 -10.04
N ALA A 26 -0.94 7.49 -9.55
CA ALA A 26 0.41 7.11 -9.93
C ALA A 26 1.33 7.06 -8.71
N ARG A 27 2.51 6.47 -8.89
CA ARG A 27 3.60 6.52 -7.90
C ARG A 27 4.88 7.00 -8.53
N ALA A 28 5.67 7.78 -7.79
CA ALA A 28 7.04 8.06 -8.12
C ALA A 28 7.91 6.84 -7.79
N LYS A 29 8.76 6.41 -8.74
CA LYS A 29 9.67 5.25 -8.62
C LYS A 29 11.03 5.62 -7.99
N ILE A 30 11.17 6.87 -7.63
CA ILE A 30 12.37 7.44 -7.02
C ILE A 30 12.19 7.54 -5.50
N SER A 31 13.28 7.68 -4.75
CA SER A 31 13.26 7.94 -3.30
C SER A 31 13.81 9.33 -2.93
N ARG A 32 14.53 9.97 -3.86
CA ARG A 32 15.11 11.31 -3.67
C ARG A 32 14.59 12.28 -4.71
N LEU A 33 14.33 13.52 -4.28
CA LEU A 33 13.68 14.53 -5.09
C LEU A 33 14.54 15.81 -5.12
N THR A 34 14.79 16.31 -6.33
CA THR A 34 15.35 17.65 -6.58
C THR A 34 14.30 18.55 -7.24
N ASP A 35 14.48 19.85 -7.21
CA ASP A 35 13.56 20.80 -7.88
C ASP A 35 13.37 20.50 -9.37
N GLN A 36 14.46 20.19 -10.07
CA GLN A 36 14.41 19.85 -11.49
C GLN A 36 13.61 18.56 -11.73
N LEU A 37 13.80 17.54 -10.89
CA LEU A 37 13.09 16.27 -10.98
C LEU A 37 11.60 16.46 -10.65
N ALA A 38 11.30 17.26 -9.64
CA ALA A 38 9.93 17.61 -9.28
C ALA A 38 9.19 18.27 -10.45
N GLY A 39 9.84 19.23 -11.13
CA GLY A 39 9.25 19.89 -12.31
C GLY A 39 8.90 18.88 -13.42
N ARG A 40 9.80 17.95 -13.76
CA ARG A 40 9.50 16.90 -14.77
C ARG A 40 8.36 15.99 -14.37
N ILE A 41 8.29 15.63 -13.07
CA ILE A 41 7.21 14.81 -12.55
C ILE A 41 5.87 15.56 -12.61
N GLU A 42 5.84 16.84 -12.26
CA GLU A 42 4.66 17.70 -12.35
C GLU A 42 4.16 17.84 -13.79
N GLU A 43 5.07 18.06 -14.76
CA GLU A 43 4.74 18.10 -16.18
C GLU A 43 4.12 16.77 -16.65
N TRP A 44 4.73 15.65 -16.29
CA TRP A 44 4.19 14.34 -16.61
C TRP A 44 2.81 14.11 -15.96
N CYS A 45 2.64 14.48 -14.69
CA CYS A 45 1.36 14.40 -14.01
C CYS A 45 0.27 15.21 -14.71
N ALA A 46 0.61 16.40 -15.20
CA ALA A 46 -0.32 17.26 -15.95
C ALA A 46 -0.70 16.61 -17.29
N LEU A 47 0.27 16.10 -18.05
CA LEU A 47 0.04 15.41 -19.33
C LEU A 47 -0.84 14.17 -19.16
N GLU A 48 -0.54 13.36 -18.16
CA GLU A 48 -1.27 12.13 -17.86
C GLU A 48 -2.51 12.36 -17.01
N ARG A 49 -2.83 13.61 -16.65
CA ARG A 49 -3.99 13.97 -15.81
C ARG A 49 -4.04 13.19 -14.50
N ILE A 50 -2.88 13.04 -13.85
CA ILE A 50 -2.77 12.34 -12.56
C ILE A 50 -3.43 13.19 -11.47
N GLU A 51 -4.34 12.61 -10.73
CA GLU A 51 -5.08 13.26 -9.64
C GLU A 51 -4.47 12.97 -8.26
N CYS A 52 -3.74 11.85 -8.16
CA CYS A 52 -3.05 11.47 -6.93
C CYS A 52 -1.69 10.84 -7.26
N LEU A 53 -0.62 11.42 -6.75
CA LEU A 53 0.74 10.90 -6.90
C LEU A 53 1.28 10.47 -5.53
N TYR A 54 1.65 9.20 -5.40
CA TYR A 54 2.37 8.70 -4.24
C TYR A 54 3.87 8.82 -4.42
N PHE A 55 4.54 9.29 -3.38
CA PHE A 55 5.98 9.38 -3.34
C PHE A 55 6.51 8.80 -2.02
N LEU A 56 7.28 7.71 -2.09
CA LEU A 56 7.97 7.13 -0.94
C LEU A 56 9.35 7.78 -0.82
N ALA A 57 9.41 8.87 -0.06
CA ALA A 57 10.62 9.66 0.12
C ALA A 57 11.62 8.98 1.06
N ASP A 58 12.92 9.15 0.77
CA ASP A 58 13.98 8.91 1.76
C ASP A 58 13.88 10.00 2.84
N SER A 59 13.35 9.64 4.00
CA SER A 59 13.13 10.57 5.12
C SER A 59 14.44 11.10 5.73
N THR A 60 15.57 10.48 5.44
CA THR A 60 16.89 10.93 5.90
C THR A 60 17.50 12.01 5.01
N ASP A 61 17.01 12.16 3.77
CA ASP A 61 17.45 13.20 2.84
C ASP A 61 16.66 14.49 3.03
N GLN A 62 17.25 15.45 3.71
CA GLN A 62 16.65 16.75 4.02
C GLN A 62 16.28 17.55 2.75
N VAL A 63 17.05 17.40 1.66
CA VAL A 63 16.75 18.08 0.40
C VAL A 63 15.44 17.57 -0.16
N THR A 64 15.29 16.25 -0.26
CA THR A 64 14.06 15.60 -0.71
C THR A 64 12.85 16.05 0.10
N THR A 65 12.96 16.02 1.43
CA THR A 65 11.85 16.42 2.32
C THR A 65 11.46 17.89 2.07
N ARG A 66 12.42 18.80 1.97
CA ARG A 66 12.17 20.23 1.72
C ARG A 66 11.52 20.46 0.36
N VAL A 67 12.05 19.84 -0.69
CA VAL A 67 11.50 19.97 -2.05
C VAL A 67 10.08 19.40 -2.10
N ALA A 68 9.85 18.22 -1.54
CA ALA A 68 8.51 17.64 -1.51
C ALA A 68 7.49 18.57 -0.82
N GLN A 69 7.84 19.12 0.35
CA GLN A 69 6.96 20.06 1.05
C GLN A 69 6.71 21.35 0.24
N SER A 70 7.74 21.94 -0.37
CA SER A 70 7.59 23.14 -1.20
C SER A 70 6.75 22.94 -2.45
N ARG A 71 6.68 21.69 -2.94
CA ARG A 71 5.84 21.27 -4.08
C ARG A 71 4.46 20.75 -3.68
N GLY A 72 4.05 20.97 -2.42
CA GLY A 72 2.72 20.66 -1.94
C GLY A 72 2.47 19.18 -1.63
N PHE A 73 3.51 18.34 -1.56
CA PHE A 73 3.35 17.00 -1.02
C PHE A 73 3.02 17.06 0.45
N ARG A 74 2.06 16.24 0.88
CA ARG A 74 1.65 16.10 2.27
C ARG A 74 2.17 14.78 2.82
N PHE A 75 2.66 14.80 4.04
CA PHE A 75 2.97 13.58 4.77
C PHE A 75 1.67 12.85 5.12
N VAL A 76 1.56 11.59 4.74
CA VAL A 76 0.36 10.78 4.96
C VAL A 76 0.66 9.45 5.65
N ASP A 77 1.91 8.98 5.60
CA ASP A 77 2.29 7.70 6.21
C ASP A 77 3.82 7.61 6.41
N ALA A 78 4.27 6.77 7.34
CA ALA A 78 5.66 6.41 7.55
C ALA A 78 5.85 4.90 7.43
N ARG A 79 6.70 4.48 6.48
CA ARG A 79 7.07 3.07 6.33
C ARG A 79 8.34 2.76 7.12
N LEU A 80 8.23 1.86 8.09
CA LEU A 80 9.36 1.33 8.84
C LEU A 80 9.69 -0.08 8.35
N THR A 81 10.97 -0.34 8.12
CA THR A 81 11.47 -1.67 7.75
C THR A 81 12.37 -2.17 8.87
N PHE A 82 12.02 -3.30 9.45
CA PHE A 82 12.84 -3.99 10.45
C PHE A 82 13.55 -5.17 9.81
N GLU A 83 14.82 -5.34 10.16
CA GLU A 83 15.63 -6.48 9.77
C GLU A 83 16.04 -7.27 11.02
N ARG A 84 15.98 -8.58 10.93
CA ARG A 84 16.45 -9.50 11.97
C ARG A 84 17.31 -10.59 11.34
N SER A 85 18.54 -10.75 11.84
CA SER A 85 19.38 -11.89 11.50
C SER A 85 18.70 -13.17 11.94
N ARG A 86 18.66 -14.15 11.02
CA ARG A 86 18.10 -15.47 11.30
C ARG A 86 19.16 -16.33 12.00
N GLU A 87 19.42 -16.06 13.27
CA GLU A 87 20.08 -17.04 14.12
C GLU A 87 19.09 -18.16 14.42
N ARG A 88 19.58 -19.40 14.48
CA ARG A 88 18.76 -20.54 14.92
C ARG A 88 18.43 -20.38 16.42
N GLY A 89 17.42 -19.58 16.71
CA GLY A 89 16.83 -19.47 18.03
C GLY A 89 15.63 -20.41 18.14
N GLU A 90 15.30 -20.80 19.36
CA GLU A 90 14.08 -21.57 19.65
C GLU A 90 12.85 -20.88 19.08
N ILE A 91 12.07 -21.64 18.32
CA ILE A 91 10.74 -21.21 17.89
C ILE A 91 9.89 -21.18 19.17
N ARG A 92 9.53 -20.00 19.64
CA ARG A 92 8.56 -19.87 20.72
C ARG A 92 7.21 -20.35 20.18
N GLU A 93 6.68 -21.40 20.77
CA GLU A 93 5.31 -21.82 20.48
C GLU A 93 4.34 -20.72 20.88
N ALA A 94 3.47 -20.32 19.95
CA ALA A 94 2.38 -19.40 20.25
C ALA A 94 1.30 -20.20 20.99
N HIS A 95 1.32 -20.13 22.32
CA HIS A 95 0.38 -20.86 23.16
C HIS A 95 -1.08 -20.55 22.77
N GLY A 96 -1.83 -21.60 22.44
CA GLY A 96 -3.27 -21.51 22.16
C GLY A 96 -3.66 -21.10 20.73
N LEU A 97 -2.70 -20.86 19.84
CA LEU A 97 -2.95 -20.56 18.43
C LEU A 97 -2.51 -21.72 17.54
N ALA A 98 -3.39 -22.17 16.67
CA ALA A 98 -3.03 -23.04 15.56
C ALA A 98 -2.94 -22.21 14.27
N PHE A 99 -1.95 -22.51 13.43
CA PHE A 99 -1.78 -21.85 12.13
C PHE A 99 -2.04 -22.85 11.02
N ARG A 100 -2.80 -22.42 10.01
CA ARG A 100 -3.05 -23.20 8.80
C ARG A 100 -3.17 -22.30 7.58
N ASP A 101 -3.15 -22.88 6.40
CA ASP A 101 -3.48 -22.16 5.16
C ASP A 101 -4.94 -21.70 5.22
N ALA A 102 -5.22 -20.51 4.69
CA ALA A 102 -6.59 -20.01 4.56
C ALA A 102 -7.37 -20.83 3.53
N GLU A 103 -8.63 -21.05 3.83
CA GLU A 103 -9.58 -21.71 2.94
C GLU A 103 -10.67 -20.72 2.47
N GLU A 104 -11.40 -21.04 1.41
CA GLU A 104 -12.47 -20.18 0.88
C GLU A 104 -13.51 -19.81 1.96
N ARG A 105 -13.81 -20.72 2.87
CA ARG A 105 -14.74 -20.48 4.00
C ARG A 105 -14.26 -19.44 4.99
N ASP A 106 -12.96 -19.10 5.00
CA ASP A 106 -12.40 -18.12 5.92
C ASP A 106 -12.54 -16.68 5.36
N ILE A 107 -12.75 -16.52 4.07
CA ILE A 107 -12.80 -15.22 3.39
C ILE A 107 -13.76 -14.24 4.06
N PRO A 108 -14.99 -14.61 4.46
CA PRO A 108 -15.89 -13.65 5.10
C PRO A 108 -15.32 -13.09 6.42
N ALA A 109 -14.72 -13.93 7.25
CA ALA A 109 -14.11 -13.50 8.51
C ALA A 109 -12.86 -12.65 8.25
N LEU A 110 -12.00 -13.05 7.30
CA LEU A 110 -10.81 -12.30 6.91
C LEU A 110 -11.14 -10.91 6.34
N ARG A 111 -12.22 -10.78 5.56
CA ARG A 111 -12.71 -9.49 5.07
C ARG A 111 -13.12 -8.57 6.22
N GLU A 112 -13.83 -9.09 7.21
CA GLU A 112 -14.22 -8.31 8.39
C GLU A 112 -13.01 -7.86 9.20
N ILE A 113 -12.04 -8.74 9.41
CA ILE A 113 -10.77 -8.41 10.06
C ILE A 113 -10.05 -7.31 9.27
N ALA A 114 -9.88 -7.47 7.97
CA ALA A 114 -9.18 -6.53 7.10
C ALA A 114 -9.86 -5.14 7.07
N ARG A 115 -11.20 -5.09 7.06
CA ARG A 115 -11.98 -3.85 7.16
C ARG A 115 -11.61 -3.03 8.40
N ASN A 116 -11.30 -3.70 9.51
CA ASN A 116 -11.10 -3.07 10.81
C ASN A 116 -9.63 -2.86 11.18
N ALA A 117 -8.71 -3.63 10.61
CA ALA A 117 -7.32 -3.72 11.06
C ALA A 117 -6.41 -2.60 10.54
N HIS A 118 -6.68 -2.02 9.35
CA HIS A 118 -5.74 -1.13 8.66
C HIS A 118 -6.13 0.34 8.68
N ARG A 119 -6.66 0.82 9.81
CA ARG A 119 -7.14 2.20 9.94
C ARG A 119 -6.03 3.26 9.95
N ASP A 120 -4.79 2.85 10.20
CA ASP A 120 -3.61 3.71 10.26
C ASP A 120 -2.79 3.70 8.97
N SER A 121 -3.47 3.72 7.82
CA SER A 121 -2.78 3.72 6.53
C SER A 121 -2.93 5.04 5.79
N ARG A 122 -2.03 5.25 4.80
CA ARG A 122 -2.04 6.42 3.93
C ARG A 122 -3.42 6.72 3.32
N PHE A 123 -4.21 5.69 3.02
CA PHE A 123 -5.53 5.87 2.41
C PHE A 123 -6.51 6.58 3.34
N TYR A 124 -6.45 6.30 4.64
CA TYR A 124 -7.28 6.99 5.63
C TYR A 124 -6.79 8.42 5.91
N TYR A 125 -5.48 8.66 5.88
CA TYR A 125 -4.90 9.99 6.17
C TYR A 125 -4.84 10.92 4.97
N ASP A 126 -4.93 10.41 3.75
CA ASP A 126 -4.88 11.23 2.53
C ASP A 126 -6.08 12.21 2.45
N GLY A 127 -7.25 11.82 2.92
CA GLY A 127 -8.46 12.62 2.88
C GLY A 127 -9.10 12.72 1.49
N ARG A 128 -8.50 12.12 0.45
CA ARG A 128 -9.07 12.02 -0.90
C ARG A 128 -9.95 10.80 -1.07
N PHE A 129 -9.84 9.82 -0.18
CA PHE A 129 -10.57 8.57 -0.19
C PHE A 129 -11.59 8.57 0.94
N THR A 130 -12.80 8.12 0.65
CA THR A 130 -13.82 7.96 1.68
C THR A 130 -13.47 6.75 2.57
N LYS A 131 -13.93 6.78 3.82
CA LYS A 131 -13.77 5.64 4.73
C LYS A 131 -14.26 4.33 4.12
N ARG A 132 -15.40 4.36 3.43
CA ARG A 132 -15.96 3.19 2.75
C ARG A 132 -15.00 2.66 1.68
N GLN A 133 -14.42 3.52 0.85
CA GLN A 133 -13.44 3.08 -0.16
C GLN A 133 -12.19 2.45 0.49
N CYS A 134 -11.73 3.01 1.61
CA CYS A 134 -10.60 2.43 2.35
C CYS A 134 -10.93 1.03 2.90
N GLU A 135 -12.10 0.87 3.50
CA GLU A 135 -12.58 -0.41 4.01
C GLU A 135 -12.70 -1.46 2.89
N GLU A 136 -13.37 -1.10 1.79
CA GLU A 136 -13.54 -1.96 0.60
C GLU A 136 -12.19 -2.35 -0.04
N LEU A 137 -11.18 -1.47 0.02
CA LEU A 137 -9.83 -1.77 -0.46
C LEU A 137 -9.21 -2.97 0.26
N TYR A 138 -9.20 -2.94 1.59
CA TYR A 138 -8.59 -3.99 2.39
C TYR A 138 -9.37 -5.30 2.32
N GLU A 139 -10.71 -5.22 2.28
CA GLU A 139 -11.55 -6.38 2.03
C GLU A 139 -11.24 -7.03 0.68
N THR A 140 -11.09 -6.22 -0.37
CA THR A 140 -10.78 -6.68 -1.72
C THR A 140 -9.37 -7.28 -1.78
N TRP A 141 -8.40 -6.67 -1.12
CA TRP A 141 -7.02 -7.17 -1.11
C TRP A 141 -6.90 -8.53 -0.44
N ILE A 142 -7.52 -8.73 0.74
CA ILE A 142 -7.45 -10.03 1.41
C ILE A 142 -8.19 -11.12 0.62
N GLU A 143 -9.36 -10.81 0.08
CA GLU A 143 -10.10 -11.75 -0.76
C GLU A 143 -9.30 -12.17 -1.98
N LYS A 144 -8.74 -11.21 -2.74
CA LYS A 144 -7.88 -11.50 -3.90
C LYS A 144 -6.61 -12.25 -3.50
N SER A 145 -6.04 -11.95 -2.34
CA SER A 145 -4.88 -12.67 -1.81
C SER A 145 -5.22 -14.14 -1.56
N CYS A 146 -6.36 -14.44 -0.96
CA CYS A 146 -6.84 -15.81 -0.78
C CYS A 146 -7.10 -16.53 -2.12
N ARG A 147 -7.52 -15.79 -3.15
CA ARG A 147 -7.82 -16.30 -4.49
C ARG A 147 -6.63 -16.29 -5.45
N GLY A 148 -5.39 -16.18 -4.95
CA GLY A 148 -4.18 -16.39 -5.73
C GLY A 148 -3.30 -15.17 -6.00
N TRP A 149 -3.64 -13.97 -5.51
CA TRP A 149 -2.71 -12.84 -5.56
C TRP A 149 -1.51 -13.04 -4.64
N ALA A 150 -1.72 -13.68 -3.48
CA ALA A 150 -0.63 -14.12 -2.63
C ALA A 150 -0.30 -15.58 -2.91
N LYS A 151 0.98 -15.93 -2.77
CA LYS A 151 1.42 -17.33 -2.87
C LYS A 151 0.76 -18.21 -1.81
N LYS A 152 0.55 -17.66 -0.60
CA LYS A 152 -0.15 -18.28 0.52
C LYS A 152 -0.69 -17.21 1.45
N VAL A 153 -1.83 -17.50 2.05
CA VAL A 153 -2.40 -16.75 3.17
C VAL A 153 -2.50 -17.70 4.35
N PHE A 154 -1.98 -17.30 5.49
CA PHE A 154 -2.06 -18.07 6.72
C PHE A 154 -3.08 -17.44 7.65
N VAL A 155 -3.83 -18.27 8.36
CA VAL A 155 -4.75 -17.84 9.41
C VAL A 155 -4.33 -18.40 10.76
N ALA A 156 -4.46 -17.58 11.79
CA ALA A 156 -4.42 -18.01 13.17
C ALA A 156 -5.82 -18.44 13.59
N VAL A 157 -5.94 -19.61 14.21
CA VAL A 157 -7.21 -20.18 14.61
C VAL A 157 -7.18 -20.49 16.10
N THR A 158 -8.20 -20.04 16.82
CA THR A 158 -8.48 -20.45 18.20
C THR A 158 -9.71 -21.35 18.22
N GLY A 159 -10.06 -21.85 19.39
CA GLY A 159 -11.34 -22.56 19.58
C GLY A 159 -12.59 -21.73 19.26
N ALA A 160 -12.44 -20.41 19.15
CA ALA A 160 -13.53 -19.47 18.81
C ALA A 160 -13.61 -19.14 17.30
N GLY A 161 -12.60 -19.50 16.49
CA GLY A 161 -12.60 -19.25 15.05
C GLY A 161 -11.30 -18.65 14.52
N VAL A 162 -11.40 -17.97 13.35
CA VAL A 162 -10.27 -17.26 12.71
C VAL A 162 -10.09 -15.91 13.39
N GLU A 163 -8.84 -15.63 13.81
CA GLU A 163 -8.49 -14.39 14.50
C GLU A 163 -7.51 -13.50 13.72
N GLY A 164 -7.25 -13.75 12.47
CA GLY A 164 -6.45 -12.88 11.61
C GLY A 164 -4.99 -13.23 11.50
#